data_3531f820839ee0e151409ac26837a1d5
#
_entry.id   3531f820839ee0e151409ac26837a1d5
#
_cell.length_a   1.000
_cell.length_b   1.000
_cell.length_c   1.000
_cell.angle_alpha   90.00
_cell.angle_beta   90.00
_cell.angle_gamma   90.00
#
_symmetry.space_group_name_H-M   'P 1'
#
loop_
_entity.id
_entity.type
_entity.pdbx_description
1 polymer ?
#
loop_
_entity_poly.entity_id
_entity_poly.type
_entity_poly.pdbx_seq_one_letter_code
_entity_poly.pdbx_strand_id
1 'polypeptide(L)'
;EKTPLPDLLVTDGGKGQMSAVKEVIDELGLNIPIAGLTKDGKHRTSELLYGFPPQTIGLKQNTPLFRLLTQIQDEVHRFAITFHRDKRSKRQIASALDEIKGIGEKTKSALLKEFKSVKRIREASAKELATVVGEAKAKIIQTYFSEK
;
A
#
# COMPACT_ATOMS: atom_id res chain seq x y z
N GLU A 1 -2.68 -3.55 -22.71
CA GLU A 1 -3.49 -2.33 -22.99
C GLU A 1 -2.62 -1.12 -22.69
N LYS A 2 -2.47 -0.22 -23.67
CA LYS A 2 -1.76 1.05 -23.45
C LYS A 2 -2.74 2.00 -22.75
N THR A 3 -2.59 2.18 -21.46
CA THR A 3 -3.33 3.20 -20.72
C THR A 3 -2.92 4.58 -21.24
N PRO A 4 -3.86 5.47 -21.57
CA PRO A 4 -3.53 6.83 -21.98
C PRO A 4 -2.80 7.57 -20.85
N LEU A 5 -1.93 8.51 -21.24
CA LEU A 5 -1.25 9.36 -20.25
C LEU A 5 -2.31 10.24 -19.54
N PRO A 6 -2.11 10.50 -18.24
CA PRO A 6 -3.01 11.39 -17.50
C PRO A 6 -2.79 12.85 -17.91
N ASP A 7 -3.85 13.64 -17.84
CA ASP A 7 -3.81 15.09 -18.09
C ASP A 7 -3.22 15.89 -16.92
N LEU A 8 -3.22 15.32 -15.73
CA LEU A 8 -2.70 15.94 -14.50
C LEU A 8 -2.24 14.86 -13.51
N LEU A 9 -1.08 15.08 -12.87
CA LEU A 9 -0.63 14.30 -11.74
C LEU A 9 -0.82 15.10 -10.45
N VAL A 10 -1.47 14.49 -9.46
CA VAL A 10 -1.68 15.11 -8.14
C VAL A 10 -0.92 14.30 -7.10
N THR A 11 0.02 14.93 -6.41
CA THR A 11 0.79 14.30 -5.33
C THR A 11 0.10 14.51 -3.99
N ASP A 12 0.10 13.48 -3.12
CA ASP A 12 -0.29 13.58 -1.71
C ASP A 12 0.87 14.16 -0.90
N GLY A 13 1.20 15.41 -1.17
CA GLY A 13 2.28 16.12 -0.50
C GLY A 13 2.69 17.39 -1.24
N GLY A 14 3.58 18.14 -0.60
CA GLY A 14 4.02 19.44 -1.07
C GLY A 14 5.22 19.39 -2.03
N LYS A 15 6.03 20.46 -1.98
CA LYS A 15 7.15 20.72 -2.91
C LYS A 15 8.09 19.52 -3.12
N GLY A 16 8.43 18.78 -2.04
CA GLY A 16 9.36 17.65 -2.13
C GLY A 16 8.81 16.50 -2.98
N GLN A 17 7.54 16.13 -2.80
CA GLN A 17 6.89 15.09 -3.59
C GLN A 17 6.69 15.54 -5.04
N MET A 18 6.30 16.80 -5.24
CA MET A 18 6.17 17.36 -6.59
C MET A 18 7.50 17.33 -7.34
N SER A 19 8.61 17.71 -6.69
CA SER A 19 9.94 17.69 -7.30
C SER A 19 10.39 16.29 -7.68
N ALA A 20 10.18 15.31 -6.78
CA ALA A 20 10.52 13.91 -7.07
C ALA A 20 9.71 13.33 -8.27
N VAL A 21 8.43 13.67 -8.36
CA VAL A 21 7.61 13.28 -9.51
C VAL A 21 8.05 13.98 -10.77
N LYS A 22 8.38 15.27 -10.70
CA LYS A 22 8.88 16.07 -11.84
C LYS A 22 10.15 15.46 -12.44
N GLU A 23 11.09 15.08 -11.60
CA GLU A 23 12.34 14.45 -12.01
C GLU A 23 12.09 13.19 -12.86
N VAL A 24 11.20 12.29 -12.39
CA VAL A 24 10.82 11.08 -13.12
C VAL A 24 10.10 11.41 -14.44
N ILE A 25 9.19 12.38 -14.44
CA ILE A 25 8.45 12.79 -15.64
C ILE A 25 9.41 13.37 -16.69
N ASP A 26 10.39 14.14 -16.26
CA ASP A 26 11.42 14.71 -17.15
C ASP A 26 12.35 13.63 -17.72
N GLU A 27 12.80 12.67 -16.90
CA GLU A 27 13.59 11.52 -17.35
C GLU A 27 12.85 10.68 -18.41
N LEU A 28 11.54 10.57 -18.29
CA LEU A 28 10.70 9.88 -19.27
C LEU A 28 10.38 10.72 -20.51
N GLY A 29 10.81 11.98 -20.57
CA GLY A 29 10.51 12.91 -21.67
C GLY A 29 9.02 13.26 -21.79
N LEU A 30 8.26 13.18 -20.69
CA LEU A 30 6.84 13.45 -20.66
C LEU A 30 6.56 14.90 -20.22
N ASN A 31 5.48 15.48 -20.78
CA ASN A 31 5.03 16.81 -20.39
C ASN A 31 3.63 16.71 -19.76
N ILE A 32 3.59 16.39 -18.47
CA ILE A 32 2.34 16.25 -17.71
C ILE A 32 2.35 17.27 -16.58
N PRO A 33 1.31 18.11 -16.46
CA PRO A 33 1.17 19.04 -15.35
C PRO A 33 1.17 18.32 -13.99
N ILE A 34 1.79 18.94 -12.97
CA ILE A 34 1.90 18.37 -11.63
C ILE A 34 1.33 19.35 -10.63
N ALA A 35 0.46 18.86 -9.75
CA ALA A 35 -0.05 19.56 -8.59
C ALA A 35 0.28 18.79 -7.31
N GLY A 36 0.27 19.49 -6.18
CA GLY A 36 0.51 18.90 -4.86
C GLY A 36 -0.53 19.36 -3.86
N LEU A 37 -1.06 18.42 -3.07
CA LEU A 37 -1.97 18.70 -1.96
C LEU A 37 -1.19 18.65 -0.65
N THR A 38 -1.05 19.79 0.02
CA THR A 38 -0.40 19.86 1.32
C THR A 38 -1.38 19.61 2.46
N LYS A 39 -0.85 19.26 3.62
CA LYS A 39 -1.60 19.11 4.87
C LYS A 39 -1.12 20.11 5.90
N ASP A 40 -2.05 20.59 6.72
CA ASP A 40 -1.73 21.40 7.89
C ASP A 40 -1.12 20.56 9.03
N GLY A 41 -0.69 21.20 10.11
CA GLY A 41 -0.18 20.52 11.30
C GLY A 41 -1.16 19.57 12.00
N LYS A 42 -2.43 19.56 11.57
CA LYS A 42 -3.48 18.63 12.03
C LYS A 42 -3.79 17.56 10.98
N HIS A 43 -2.92 17.36 9.98
CA HIS A 43 -3.06 16.42 8.88
C HIS A 43 -4.31 16.60 7.99
N ARG A 44 -4.85 17.82 7.91
CA ARG A 44 -5.98 18.14 7.04
C ARG A 44 -5.49 18.81 5.78
N THR A 45 -6.16 18.58 4.64
CA THR A 45 -5.91 19.29 3.38
C THR A 45 -5.86 20.80 3.64
N SER A 46 -4.80 21.44 3.20
CA SER A 46 -4.52 22.85 3.50
C SER A 46 -4.41 23.68 2.23
N GLU A 47 -3.52 23.30 1.32
CA GLU A 47 -3.20 24.09 0.14
C GLU A 47 -3.06 23.20 -1.10
N LEU A 48 -3.36 23.79 -2.25
CA LEU A 48 -3.03 23.23 -3.56
C LEU A 48 -1.82 23.98 -4.10
N LEU A 49 -0.77 23.24 -4.41
CA LEU A 49 0.40 23.74 -5.13
C LEU A 49 0.31 23.35 -6.60
N TYR A 50 0.81 24.19 -7.50
CA TYR A 50 0.82 23.93 -8.93
C TYR A 50 2.06 24.50 -9.60
N GLY A 51 2.55 23.81 -10.62
CA GLY A 51 3.63 24.28 -11.49
C GLY A 51 5.03 24.16 -10.90
N PHE A 52 6.00 24.65 -11.67
CA PHE A 52 7.41 24.74 -11.27
C PHE A 52 7.99 26.09 -11.68
N PRO A 53 8.48 26.91 -10.71
CA PRO A 53 8.46 26.64 -9.26
C PRO A 53 7.04 26.53 -8.70
N PRO A 54 6.80 25.66 -7.67
CA PRO A 54 5.48 25.45 -7.11
C PRO A 54 4.89 26.72 -6.51
N GLN A 55 3.71 27.10 -7.00
CA GLN A 55 2.94 28.26 -6.51
C GLN A 55 1.70 27.75 -5.77
N THR A 56 1.35 28.42 -4.68
CA THR A 56 0.13 28.12 -3.92
C THR A 56 -1.09 28.65 -4.66
N ILE A 57 -2.03 27.76 -4.96
CA ILE A 57 -3.39 28.13 -5.37
C ILE A 57 -4.27 28.14 -4.14
N GLY A 58 -4.83 29.28 -3.80
CA GLY A 58 -5.68 29.43 -2.63
C GLY A 58 -6.93 28.53 -2.71
N LEU A 59 -7.10 27.65 -1.74
CA LEU A 59 -8.29 26.83 -1.59
C LEU A 59 -9.20 27.45 -0.53
N LYS A 60 -10.37 27.91 -0.93
CA LYS A 60 -11.40 28.32 0.03
C LYS A 60 -11.98 27.05 0.68
N GLN A 61 -11.90 27.00 2.00
CA GLN A 61 -12.53 25.93 2.80
C GLN A 61 -14.04 25.88 2.53
N ASN A 62 -14.63 24.71 2.62
CA ASN A 62 -16.06 24.44 2.41
C ASN A 62 -16.60 24.66 0.99
N THR A 63 -15.73 24.87 -0.01
CA THR A 63 -16.14 24.86 -1.42
C THR A 63 -16.28 23.42 -1.94
N PRO A 64 -17.06 23.18 -2.99
CA PRO A 64 -17.13 21.86 -3.65
C PRO A 64 -15.75 21.35 -4.09
N LEU A 65 -14.91 22.23 -4.64
CA LEU A 65 -13.55 21.91 -5.05
C LEU A 65 -12.70 21.45 -3.86
N PHE A 66 -12.73 22.18 -2.73
CA PHE A 66 -12.01 21.80 -1.53
C PHE A 66 -12.43 20.42 -1.00
N ARG A 67 -13.74 20.14 -0.99
CA ARG A 67 -14.28 18.84 -0.57
C ARG A 67 -13.81 17.71 -1.49
N LEU A 68 -13.86 17.93 -2.81
CA LEU A 68 -13.39 16.94 -3.78
C LEU A 68 -11.91 16.62 -3.59
N LEU A 69 -11.05 17.64 -3.48
CA LEU A 69 -9.61 17.46 -3.29
C LEU A 69 -9.29 16.76 -1.96
N THR A 70 -10.04 17.06 -0.90
CA THR A 70 -9.90 16.38 0.39
C THR A 70 -10.28 14.89 0.27
N GLN A 71 -11.38 14.57 -0.40
CA GLN A 71 -11.80 13.18 -0.64
C GLN A 71 -10.76 12.40 -1.46
N ILE A 72 -10.21 13.02 -2.52
CA ILE A 72 -9.15 12.42 -3.33
C ILE A 72 -7.92 12.14 -2.45
N GLN A 73 -7.48 13.10 -1.65
CA GLN A 73 -6.32 12.96 -0.78
C GLN A 73 -6.52 11.86 0.28
N ASP A 74 -7.68 11.80 0.90
CA ASP A 74 -8.04 10.78 1.89
C ASP A 74 -8.06 9.38 1.26
N GLU A 75 -8.60 9.25 0.05
CA GLU A 75 -8.67 7.97 -0.65
C GLU A 75 -7.28 7.48 -1.10
N VAL A 76 -6.45 8.35 -1.64
CA VAL A 76 -5.05 8.02 -2.00
C VAL A 76 -4.28 7.57 -0.76
N HIS A 77 -4.43 8.29 0.35
CA HIS A 77 -3.79 7.94 1.62
C HIS A 77 -4.28 6.59 2.16
N ARG A 78 -5.60 6.35 2.14
CA ARG A 78 -6.22 5.07 2.52
C ARG A 78 -5.68 3.92 1.67
N PHE A 79 -5.62 4.12 0.35
CA PHE A 79 -5.10 3.13 -0.58
C PHE A 79 -3.63 2.79 -0.29
N ALA A 80 -2.79 3.81 -0.11
CA ALA A 80 -1.37 3.63 0.20
C ALA A 80 -1.15 2.87 1.51
N ILE A 81 -1.89 3.22 2.58
CA ILE A 81 -1.81 2.51 3.86
C ILE A 81 -2.22 1.04 3.70
N THR A 82 -3.32 0.77 3.01
CA THR A 82 -3.81 -0.60 2.80
C THR A 82 -2.79 -1.42 2.02
N PHE A 83 -2.25 -0.87 0.94
CA PHE A 83 -1.22 -1.50 0.14
C PHE A 83 0.06 -1.80 0.93
N HIS A 84 0.52 -0.86 1.76
CA HIS A 84 1.69 -1.07 2.61
C HIS A 84 1.45 -2.11 3.71
N ARG A 85 0.25 -2.13 4.31
CA ARG A 85 -0.14 -3.15 5.29
C ARG A 85 -0.15 -4.54 4.66
N ASP A 86 -0.73 -4.68 3.48
CA ASP A 86 -0.76 -5.96 2.76
C ASP A 86 0.65 -6.45 2.39
N LYS A 87 1.52 -5.56 1.91
CA LYS A 87 2.92 -5.90 1.64
C LYS A 87 3.69 -6.32 2.91
N ARG A 88 3.52 -5.59 4.02
CA ARG A 88 4.16 -5.93 5.31
C ARG A 88 3.66 -7.27 5.82
N SER A 89 2.35 -7.51 5.81
CA SER A 89 1.76 -8.78 6.21
C SER A 89 2.32 -9.94 5.38
N LYS A 90 2.35 -9.80 4.06
CA LYS A 90 2.91 -10.82 3.17
C LYS A 90 4.39 -11.12 3.46
N ARG A 91 5.20 -10.08 3.68
CA ARG A 91 6.62 -10.25 4.03
C ARG A 91 6.81 -10.92 5.38
N GLN A 92 6.05 -10.53 6.40
CA GLN A 92 6.11 -11.12 7.73
C GLN A 92 5.71 -12.61 7.71
N ILE A 93 4.65 -12.96 6.96
CA ILE A 93 4.24 -14.35 6.82
C ILE A 93 5.30 -15.14 6.06
N ALA A 94 5.82 -14.63 4.95
CA ALA A 94 6.87 -15.29 4.18
C ALA A 94 8.08 -15.57 5.08
N SER A 95 8.58 -14.56 5.78
CA SER A 95 9.72 -14.70 6.70
C SER A 95 9.47 -15.72 7.82
N ALA A 96 8.31 -15.71 8.46
CA ALA A 96 7.96 -16.67 9.51
C ALA A 96 7.83 -18.11 8.96
N LEU A 97 7.33 -18.26 7.73
CA LEU A 97 7.20 -19.57 7.07
C LEU A 97 8.52 -20.08 6.49
N ASP A 98 9.49 -19.20 6.21
CA ASP A 98 10.83 -19.58 5.74
C ASP A 98 11.62 -20.35 6.81
N GLU A 99 11.32 -20.10 8.07
CA GLU A 99 11.94 -20.80 9.20
C GLU A 99 11.42 -22.24 9.40
N ILE A 100 10.27 -22.60 8.79
CA ILE A 100 9.65 -23.91 8.96
C ILE A 100 10.24 -24.92 7.98
N LYS A 101 11.05 -25.85 8.47
CA LYS A 101 11.59 -26.94 7.64
C LYS A 101 10.48 -27.84 7.11
N GLY A 102 10.55 -28.22 5.84
CA GLY A 102 9.56 -29.10 5.20
C GLY A 102 8.40 -28.39 4.49
N ILE A 103 8.43 -27.04 4.47
CA ILE A 103 7.44 -26.24 3.75
C ILE A 103 8.10 -25.55 2.55
N GLY A 104 7.69 -25.95 1.35
CA GLY A 104 8.18 -25.33 0.10
C GLY A 104 7.33 -24.14 -0.36
N GLU A 105 7.81 -23.43 -1.38
CA GLU A 105 7.21 -22.19 -1.90
C GLU A 105 5.72 -22.31 -2.27
N LYS A 106 5.30 -23.43 -2.86
CA LYS A 106 3.87 -23.66 -3.18
C LYS A 106 3.00 -23.67 -1.93
N THR A 107 3.49 -24.29 -0.85
CA THR A 107 2.78 -24.37 0.44
C THR A 107 2.72 -22.99 1.11
N LYS A 108 3.83 -22.25 1.13
CA LYS A 108 3.89 -20.88 1.64
C LYS A 108 2.91 -19.98 0.88
N SER A 109 2.90 -20.07 -0.45
CA SER A 109 1.97 -19.28 -1.28
C SER A 109 0.50 -19.59 -1.00
N ALA A 110 0.15 -20.87 -0.76
CA ALA A 110 -1.20 -21.26 -0.39
C ALA A 110 -1.61 -20.70 0.96
N LEU A 111 -0.73 -20.79 1.98
CA LEU A 111 -0.96 -20.22 3.31
C LEU A 111 -1.09 -18.69 3.29
N LEU A 112 -0.23 -18.02 2.51
CA LEU A 112 -0.29 -16.56 2.31
C LEU A 112 -1.62 -16.12 1.70
N LYS A 113 -2.11 -16.86 0.73
CA LYS A 113 -3.36 -16.55 0.03
C LYS A 113 -4.57 -16.70 0.95
N GLU A 114 -4.62 -17.77 1.76
CA GLU A 114 -5.77 -18.10 2.60
C GLU A 114 -5.77 -17.31 3.91
N PHE A 115 -4.70 -17.35 4.66
CA PHE A 115 -4.70 -16.84 6.03
C PHE A 115 -4.31 -15.36 6.16
N LYS A 116 -3.62 -14.78 5.18
CA LYS A 116 -3.26 -13.35 5.11
C LYS A 116 -2.45 -12.78 6.30
N SER A 117 -2.24 -13.53 7.38
CA SER A 117 -1.42 -13.12 8.52
C SER A 117 -0.86 -14.31 9.30
N VAL A 118 0.33 -14.13 9.91
CA VAL A 118 0.96 -15.14 10.79
C VAL A 118 0.05 -15.48 11.97
N LYS A 119 -0.61 -14.49 12.55
CA LYS A 119 -1.54 -14.67 13.65
C LYS A 119 -2.65 -15.66 13.29
N ARG A 120 -3.28 -15.50 12.13
CA ARG A 120 -4.34 -16.40 11.66
C ARG A 120 -3.83 -17.81 11.40
N ILE A 121 -2.61 -17.96 10.86
CA ILE A 121 -1.99 -19.28 10.69
C ILE A 121 -1.76 -19.95 12.03
N ARG A 122 -1.31 -19.21 13.04
CA ARG A 122 -1.06 -19.71 14.41
C ARG A 122 -2.35 -20.11 15.13
N GLU A 123 -3.43 -19.34 14.93
CA GLU A 123 -4.75 -19.57 15.54
C GLU A 123 -5.58 -20.63 14.80
N ALA A 124 -5.18 -21.00 13.56
CA ALA A 124 -5.89 -21.95 12.74
C ALA A 124 -5.81 -23.37 13.31
N SER A 125 -6.92 -24.08 13.27
CA SER A 125 -6.98 -25.49 13.67
C SER A 125 -6.21 -26.37 12.67
N ALA A 126 -5.81 -27.57 13.14
CA ALA A 126 -5.21 -28.60 12.27
C ALA A 126 -6.06 -28.89 11.03
N LYS A 127 -7.37 -28.88 11.20
CA LYS A 127 -8.33 -29.18 10.14
C LYS A 127 -8.37 -28.07 9.07
N GLU A 128 -8.34 -26.81 9.48
CA GLU A 128 -8.27 -25.65 8.57
C GLU A 128 -6.95 -25.63 7.82
N LEU A 129 -5.84 -25.84 8.48
CA LEU A 129 -4.52 -25.93 7.85
C LEU A 129 -4.46 -27.11 6.88
N ALA A 130 -4.99 -28.29 7.26
CA ALA A 130 -5.00 -29.46 6.41
C ALA A 130 -5.79 -29.28 5.13
N THR A 131 -6.88 -28.50 5.15
CA THR A 131 -7.66 -28.18 3.95
C THR A 131 -6.84 -27.39 2.92
N VAL A 132 -5.89 -26.60 3.36
CA VAL A 132 -5.07 -25.72 2.50
C VAL A 132 -3.78 -26.41 2.04
N VAL A 133 -3.11 -27.12 2.94
CA VAL A 133 -1.74 -27.63 2.71
C VAL A 133 -1.59 -29.13 2.85
N GLY A 134 -2.65 -29.84 3.21
CA GLY A 134 -2.65 -31.27 3.50
C GLY A 134 -2.22 -31.60 4.94
N GLU A 135 -2.65 -32.78 5.43
CA GLU A 135 -2.49 -33.17 6.85
C GLU A 135 -1.02 -33.20 7.34
N ALA A 136 -0.13 -33.75 6.51
CA ALA A 136 1.29 -33.86 6.90
C ALA A 136 1.92 -32.50 7.14
N LYS A 137 1.66 -31.52 6.28
CA LYS A 137 2.20 -30.15 6.40
C LYS A 137 1.50 -29.36 7.49
N ALA A 138 0.19 -29.58 7.68
CA ALA A 138 -0.56 -28.97 8.77
C ALA A 138 0.03 -29.33 10.15
N LYS A 139 0.41 -30.57 10.37
CA LYS A 139 1.09 -31.03 11.59
C LYS A 139 2.43 -30.31 11.79
N ILE A 140 3.25 -30.21 10.75
CA ILE A 140 4.56 -29.51 10.83
C ILE A 140 4.36 -28.05 11.24
N ILE A 141 3.39 -27.36 10.63
CA ILE A 141 3.08 -25.95 10.94
C ILE A 141 2.61 -25.80 12.38
N GLN A 142 1.70 -26.65 12.83
CA GLN A 142 1.21 -26.60 14.20
C GLN A 142 2.31 -26.85 15.23
N THR A 143 3.12 -27.89 15.04
CA THR A 143 4.25 -28.18 15.92
C THR A 143 5.18 -26.97 16.03
N TYR A 144 5.55 -26.38 14.91
CA TYR A 144 6.42 -25.20 14.89
C TYR A 144 5.85 -24.01 15.68
N PHE A 145 4.57 -23.72 15.55
CA PHE A 145 3.94 -22.60 16.27
C PHE A 145 3.54 -22.93 17.71
N SER A 146 3.51 -24.20 18.10
CA SER A 146 3.29 -24.61 19.50
C SER A 146 4.56 -24.56 20.34
N GLU A 147 5.74 -24.64 19.70
CA GLU A 147 7.05 -24.62 20.37
C GLU A 147 7.64 -23.20 20.52
N LYS A 148 6.96 -22.16 19.98
CA LYS A 148 7.33 -20.74 20.04
C LYS A 148 6.25 -19.90 20.75
#